data_d31d797d1b98f5a0e8815e58c644ee07
#
_entry.id   d31d797d1b98f5a0e8815e58c644ee07
#
_cell.length_a   1.000
_cell.length_b   1.000
_cell.length_c   1.000
_cell.angle_alpha   90.00
_cell.angle_beta   90.00
_cell.angle_gamma   90.00
#
_symmetry.space_group_name_H-M   'P 1'
#
loop_
_entity.id
_entity.type
_entity.pdbx_description
1 polymer ?
#
loop_
_entity_poly.entity_id
_entity_poly.type
_entity_poly.pdbx_seq_one_letter_code
_entity_poly.pdbx_strand_id
1 'polypeptide(L)'
;MNLKIIKLILINIIIVNYFNFALGSELILPKNKPSIQKYDIELNEINYLLPKKKPILTIDKPQVKDKEIIKVTKKAGDVILPLPKPIVVTKLKPPKKSKFYSEKDVIRAKRSIKLMEQSKWYEALKESWKARDKSIYNFIQWKHLLTTGNKATFNEYNNFIKKNSNYPRINRIKYLAEHKLASSKISHNQIINWFDGKEPLSGYGKMMLGESLIKKGQIDKGISLIKTGWITADLTKGDLRHFRKRFK
;
A
#
# COMPACT_ATOMS: atom_id res chain seq x y z
N MET A 1 -69.61 -2.04 17.71
CA MET A 1 -68.55 -1.04 18.01
C MET A 1 -68.36 -0.14 16.81
N ASN A 2 -68.47 1.14 16.97
CA ASN A 2 -68.68 2.12 15.87
C ASN A 2 -67.39 2.27 15.06
N LEU A 3 -67.39 2.09 13.74
CA LEU A 3 -66.23 2.15 12.84
C LEU A 3 -65.43 3.46 12.96
N LYS A 4 -66.11 4.56 13.35
CA LYS A 4 -65.52 5.86 13.63
C LYS A 4 -64.61 5.85 14.87
N ILE A 5 -64.97 5.10 15.91
CA ILE A 5 -64.18 4.97 17.15
C ILE A 5 -62.91 4.15 16.89
N ILE A 6 -62.98 3.08 16.10
CA ILE A 6 -61.85 2.23 15.73
C ILE A 6 -60.82 3.05 14.93
N LYS A 7 -61.26 3.92 13.97
CA LYS A 7 -60.38 4.78 13.23
C LYS A 7 -59.67 5.84 14.12
N LEU A 8 -60.39 6.38 15.10
CA LEU A 8 -59.85 7.35 16.04
C LEU A 8 -58.75 6.74 16.94
N ILE A 9 -58.98 5.50 17.40
CA ILE A 9 -57.99 4.74 18.20
C ILE A 9 -56.73 4.41 17.38
N LEU A 10 -56.90 3.97 16.14
CA LEU A 10 -55.77 3.69 15.25
C LEU A 10 -54.94 4.94 14.94
N ILE A 11 -55.56 6.08 14.73
CA ILE A 11 -54.84 7.36 14.49
C ILE A 11 -54.05 7.76 15.73
N ASN A 12 -54.62 7.62 16.94
CA ASN A 12 -53.88 7.91 18.18
C ASN A 12 -52.68 6.98 18.41
N ILE A 13 -52.84 5.67 18.11
CA ILE A 13 -51.73 4.70 18.21
C ILE A 13 -50.58 5.07 17.24
N ILE A 14 -50.91 5.53 16.04
CA ILE A 14 -49.91 5.97 15.06
C ILE A 14 -49.20 7.24 15.55
N ILE A 15 -49.94 8.22 16.08
CA ILE A 15 -49.35 9.47 16.59
C ILE A 15 -48.43 9.20 17.79
N VAL A 16 -48.83 8.33 18.73
CA VAL A 16 -47.98 7.99 19.90
C VAL A 16 -46.70 7.26 19.49
N ASN A 17 -46.75 6.41 18.45
CA ASN A 17 -45.55 5.76 17.94
C ASN A 17 -44.63 6.74 17.20
N TYR A 18 -45.13 7.74 16.49
CA TYR A 18 -44.32 8.79 15.87
C TYR A 18 -43.63 9.69 16.91
N PHE A 19 -44.32 10.00 18.04
CA PHE A 19 -43.72 10.82 19.09
C PHE A 19 -42.59 10.13 19.86
N ASN A 20 -42.67 8.80 20.05
CA ASN A 20 -41.62 8.03 20.70
C ASN A 20 -40.38 7.84 19.83
N PHE A 21 -40.46 8.00 18.50
CA PHE A 21 -39.35 7.93 17.59
C PHE A 21 -38.57 9.26 17.49
N ALA A 22 -39.16 10.37 17.92
CA ALA A 22 -38.53 11.70 17.83
C ALA A 22 -37.71 12.08 19.06
N LEU A 23 -37.75 11.31 20.15
CA LEU A 23 -37.04 11.61 21.41
C LEU A 23 -35.71 10.86 21.59
N GLY A 24 -35.22 10.21 20.54
CA GLY A 24 -33.99 9.37 20.57
C GLY A 24 -32.79 9.93 19.84
N SER A 25 -32.78 11.20 19.40
CA SER A 25 -31.56 11.81 18.88
C SER A 25 -30.78 12.46 20.02
N GLU A 26 -30.01 11.68 20.79
CA GLU A 26 -28.89 12.25 21.53
C GLU A 26 -27.99 12.96 20.50
N LEU A 27 -27.99 14.28 20.58
CA LEU A 27 -27.00 15.11 19.88
C LEU A 27 -25.63 14.62 20.39
N ILE A 28 -24.91 13.87 19.57
CA ILE A 28 -23.51 13.53 19.82
C ILE A 28 -22.72 14.84 19.62
N LEU A 29 -22.66 15.65 20.65
CA LEU A 29 -21.76 16.80 20.71
C LEU A 29 -20.32 16.23 20.71
N PRO A 30 -19.40 16.77 19.88
CA PRO A 30 -18.03 16.37 19.92
C PRO A 30 -17.47 16.61 21.31
N LYS A 31 -17.05 15.57 22.01
CA LYS A 31 -16.34 15.69 23.29
C LYS A 31 -15.08 16.51 23.04
N ASN A 32 -14.87 17.51 23.89
CA ASN A 32 -13.62 18.26 23.91
C ASN A 32 -12.44 17.30 23.97
N LYS A 33 -11.42 17.54 23.15
CA LYS A 33 -10.15 16.80 23.27
C LYS A 33 -9.68 16.84 24.71
N PRO A 34 -9.28 15.70 25.30
CA PRO A 34 -8.69 15.70 26.63
C PRO A 34 -7.51 16.68 26.61
N SER A 35 -7.50 17.63 27.53
CA SER A 35 -6.35 18.49 27.76
C SER A 35 -5.17 17.59 28.11
N ILE A 36 -4.11 17.68 27.32
CA ILE A 36 -2.85 17.01 27.65
C ILE A 36 -2.35 17.69 28.92
N GLN A 37 -2.57 17.04 30.05
CA GLN A 37 -1.86 17.45 31.29
C GLN A 37 -0.37 17.22 30.95
N LYS A 38 0.39 18.33 30.92
CA LYS A 38 1.84 18.24 31.00
C LYS A 38 2.17 17.63 32.35
N TYR A 39 2.50 16.36 32.34
CA TYR A 39 3.19 15.78 33.47
C TYR A 39 4.57 16.46 33.49
N ASP A 40 4.83 17.23 34.51
CA ASP A 40 6.19 17.61 34.86
C ASP A 40 6.88 16.31 35.28
N ILE A 41 7.51 15.67 34.30
CA ILE A 41 8.38 14.52 34.54
C ILE A 41 9.63 15.14 35.17
N GLU A 42 9.76 14.99 36.50
CA GLU A 42 11.05 15.21 37.17
C GLU A 42 12.10 14.43 36.38
N LEU A 43 13.09 15.18 35.88
CA LEU A 43 14.23 14.69 35.11
C LEU A 43 15.18 13.87 36.00
N ASN A 44 14.71 12.73 36.51
CA ASN A 44 15.58 11.75 37.12
C ASN A 44 15.88 10.68 36.07
N GLU A 45 17.06 10.83 35.49
CA GLU A 45 17.80 9.79 34.75
C GLU A 45 17.03 9.01 33.65
N ILE A 46 16.52 9.73 32.68
CA ILE A 46 16.24 9.09 31.41
C ILE A 46 17.58 8.91 30.70
N ASN A 47 18.12 7.69 30.74
CA ASN A 47 19.24 7.27 29.92
C ASN A 47 18.80 7.37 28.46
N TYR A 48 18.96 8.54 27.85
CA TYR A 48 18.87 8.68 26.41
C TYR A 48 19.95 7.79 25.80
N LEU A 49 19.54 6.77 25.06
CA LEU A 49 20.42 6.05 24.13
C LEU A 49 20.88 7.02 23.05
N LEU A 50 21.82 7.88 23.38
CA LEU A 50 22.50 8.69 22.38
C LEU A 50 23.21 7.73 21.42
N PRO A 51 23.09 7.94 20.10
CA PRO A 51 23.82 7.14 19.13
C PRO A 51 25.31 7.16 19.48
N LYS A 52 25.87 6.01 19.83
CA LYS A 52 27.30 5.89 20.08
C LYS A 52 28.04 6.36 18.83
N LYS A 53 29.03 7.25 19.00
CA LYS A 53 29.90 7.65 17.91
C LYS A 53 30.44 6.38 17.23
N LYS A 54 30.35 6.33 15.89
CA LYS A 54 30.92 5.22 15.12
C LYS A 54 32.39 5.04 15.54
N PRO A 55 32.85 3.79 15.77
CA PRO A 55 34.25 3.56 16.05
C PRO A 55 35.05 4.13 14.88
N ILE A 56 36.04 4.96 15.20
CA ILE A 56 37.01 5.44 14.24
C ILE A 56 37.83 4.21 13.90
N LEU A 57 37.65 3.65 12.70
CA LEU A 57 38.56 2.68 12.13
C LEU A 57 39.92 3.37 12.01
N THR A 58 40.83 3.07 12.90
CA THR A 58 42.26 3.38 12.73
C THR A 58 42.71 2.60 11.52
N ILE A 59 42.71 3.25 10.38
CA ILE A 59 43.36 2.73 9.19
C ILE A 59 44.85 2.90 9.47
N ASP A 60 45.57 1.80 9.68
CA ASP A 60 47.02 1.78 9.71
C ASP A 60 47.52 2.53 8.49
N LYS A 61 48.17 3.66 8.73
CA LYS A 61 48.78 4.47 7.67
C LYS A 61 49.90 3.64 7.06
N PRO A 62 49.92 3.37 5.75
CA PRO A 62 51.10 2.86 5.12
C PRO A 62 52.18 3.92 5.28
N GLN A 63 53.34 3.52 5.78
CA GLN A 63 54.53 4.34 5.89
C GLN A 63 54.84 4.97 4.52
N VAL A 64 54.69 6.26 4.44
CA VAL A 64 55.13 7.04 3.29
C VAL A 64 56.63 7.29 3.50
N LYS A 65 57.45 6.67 2.65
CA LYS A 65 58.86 6.99 2.52
C LYS A 65 59.02 8.47 2.23
N ASP A 66 59.95 9.09 2.95
CA ASP A 66 60.36 10.48 2.85
C ASP A 66 60.47 10.95 1.39
N LYS A 67 59.72 11.95 1.04
CA LYS A 67 59.95 12.79 -0.13
C LYS A 67 60.28 14.19 0.34
N GLU A 68 61.45 14.63 -0.12
CA GLU A 68 62.15 15.90 0.07
C GLU A 68 61.23 17.09 0.37
N ILE A 69 61.59 17.79 1.46
CA ILE A 69 61.02 19.08 1.85
C ILE A 69 61.60 20.15 0.91
N ILE A 70 60.82 20.57 -0.06
CA ILE A 70 61.15 21.77 -0.83
C ILE A 70 60.97 22.99 0.10
N LYS A 71 62.06 23.60 0.51
CA LYS A 71 62.08 24.87 1.24
C LYS A 71 61.58 25.99 0.32
N VAL A 72 60.34 26.41 0.51
CA VAL A 72 59.78 27.60 -0.16
C VAL A 72 60.22 28.83 0.66
N THR A 73 61.13 29.62 0.14
CA THR A 73 61.47 30.93 0.67
C THR A 73 60.28 31.88 0.48
N LYS A 74 59.70 32.35 1.57
CA LYS A 74 58.61 33.34 1.54
C LYS A 74 59.15 34.71 1.20
N LYS A 75 58.75 35.27 0.03
CA LYS A 75 58.80 36.73 -0.23
C LYS A 75 57.54 37.35 0.39
N ALA A 76 57.74 38.40 1.19
CA ALA A 76 56.63 39.14 1.81
C ALA A 76 55.86 39.87 0.71
N GLY A 77 54.53 39.55 0.65
CA GLY A 77 53.58 40.24 -0.23
C GLY A 77 52.58 39.37 -1.01
N ASP A 78 52.77 38.05 -1.09
CA ASP A 78 51.87 37.22 -1.86
C ASP A 78 50.66 36.76 -1.01
N VAL A 79 49.45 37.11 -1.45
CA VAL A 79 48.20 36.58 -0.94
C VAL A 79 48.19 35.08 -1.15
N ILE A 80 48.25 34.29 -0.06
CA ILE A 80 48.15 32.83 -0.14
C ILE A 80 46.71 32.45 -0.52
N LEU A 81 46.45 32.26 -1.82
CA LEU A 81 45.21 31.68 -2.27
C LEU A 81 45.15 30.18 -1.86
N PRO A 82 44.04 29.69 -1.30
CA PRO A 82 43.92 28.29 -1.00
C PRO A 82 44.08 27.45 -2.28
N LEU A 83 45.02 26.52 -2.25
CA LEU A 83 45.19 25.57 -3.36
C LEU A 83 43.87 24.80 -3.57
N PRO A 84 43.39 24.66 -4.82
CA PRO A 84 42.21 23.86 -5.10
C PRO A 84 42.44 22.44 -4.57
N LYS A 85 41.44 21.91 -3.85
CA LYS A 85 41.52 20.55 -3.34
C LYS A 85 41.84 19.58 -4.48
N PRO A 86 42.81 18.67 -4.32
CA PRO A 86 43.10 17.68 -5.35
C PRO A 86 41.86 16.90 -5.69
N ILE A 87 41.47 16.85 -6.95
CA ILE A 87 40.36 16.01 -7.42
C ILE A 87 40.82 14.57 -7.26
N VAL A 88 40.38 13.93 -6.19
CA VAL A 88 40.61 12.50 -6.00
C VAL A 88 39.68 11.77 -6.98
N VAL A 89 40.17 11.48 -8.15
CA VAL A 89 39.50 10.59 -9.10
C VAL A 89 39.61 9.19 -8.52
N THR A 90 38.68 8.83 -7.66
CA THR A 90 38.50 7.43 -7.25
C THR A 90 38.13 6.66 -8.49
N LYS A 91 39.06 5.89 -9.05
CA LYS A 91 38.75 4.91 -10.07
C LYS A 91 37.67 3.99 -9.46
N LEU A 92 36.42 4.16 -9.90
CA LEU A 92 35.34 3.29 -9.49
C LEU A 92 35.77 1.86 -9.81
N LYS A 93 35.94 1.06 -8.75
CA LYS A 93 36.20 -0.39 -8.93
C LYS A 93 35.12 -0.93 -9.84
N PRO A 94 35.47 -1.67 -10.90
CA PRO A 94 34.45 -2.25 -11.77
C PRO A 94 33.47 -3.06 -10.91
N PRO A 95 32.16 -2.98 -11.18
CA PRO A 95 31.17 -3.67 -10.38
C PRO A 95 31.48 -5.17 -10.37
N LYS A 96 31.57 -5.76 -9.17
CA LYS A 96 31.84 -7.18 -9.01
C LYS A 96 30.78 -7.96 -9.79
N LYS A 97 31.19 -8.89 -10.64
CA LYS A 97 30.29 -9.78 -11.37
C LYS A 97 29.43 -10.57 -10.37
N SER A 98 28.12 -10.62 -10.64
CA SER A 98 27.23 -11.44 -9.82
C SER A 98 27.60 -12.90 -9.96
N LYS A 99 27.66 -13.63 -8.84
CA LYS A 99 27.84 -15.10 -8.85
C LYS A 99 26.56 -15.86 -9.21
N PHE A 100 25.39 -15.19 -9.08
CA PHE A 100 24.08 -15.83 -9.20
C PHE A 100 23.36 -15.52 -10.52
N TYR A 101 23.66 -14.38 -11.14
CA TYR A 101 22.96 -13.91 -12.33
C TYR A 101 23.90 -13.72 -13.50
N SER A 102 23.43 -14.04 -14.70
CA SER A 102 24.19 -13.77 -15.94
C SER A 102 24.31 -12.26 -16.15
N GLU A 103 25.38 -11.82 -16.81
CA GLU A 103 25.56 -10.39 -17.14
C GLU A 103 24.38 -9.85 -17.97
N LYS A 104 23.86 -10.68 -18.88
CA LYS A 104 22.68 -10.32 -19.70
C LYS A 104 21.44 -10.09 -18.82
N ASP A 105 21.24 -10.90 -17.79
CA ASP A 105 20.10 -10.75 -16.90
C ASP A 105 20.26 -9.54 -15.98
N VAL A 106 21.50 -9.22 -15.55
CA VAL A 106 21.80 -7.99 -14.79
C VAL A 106 21.50 -6.74 -15.62
N ILE A 107 21.89 -6.73 -16.90
CA ILE A 107 21.61 -5.60 -17.80
C ILE A 107 20.10 -5.42 -17.99
N ARG A 108 19.35 -6.52 -18.22
CA ARG A 108 17.89 -6.51 -18.34
C ARG A 108 17.21 -6.04 -17.04
N ALA A 109 17.69 -6.51 -15.89
CA ALA A 109 17.19 -6.07 -14.60
C ALA A 109 17.34 -4.56 -14.41
N LYS A 110 18.53 -4.02 -14.66
CA LYS A 110 18.79 -2.56 -14.59
C LYS A 110 17.89 -1.77 -15.52
N ARG A 111 17.71 -2.24 -16.77
CA ARG A 111 16.83 -1.59 -17.75
C ARG A 111 15.37 -1.64 -17.30
N SER A 112 14.91 -2.79 -16.82
CA SER A 112 13.53 -2.96 -16.33
C SER A 112 13.24 -2.09 -15.12
N ILE A 113 14.17 -1.97 -14.17
CA ILE A 113 14.04 -1.10 -13.00
C ILE A 113 13.96 0.37 -13.45
N LYS A 114 14.81 0.82 -14.36
CA LYS A 114 14.75 2.17 -14.90
C LYS A 114 13.42 2.48 -15.59
N LEU A 115 12.87 1.54 -16.34
CA LEU A 115 11.55 1.67 -16.97
C LEU A 115 10.43 1.74 -15.91
N MET A 116 10.53 0.92 -14.85
CA MET A 116 9.60 0.93 -13.73
C MET A 116 9.61 2.29 -13.00
N GLU A 117 10.78 2.86 -12.74
CA GLU A 117 10.94 4.19 -12.12
C GLU A 117 10.30 5.30 -12.98
N GLN A 118 10.31 5.14 -14.30
CA GLN A 118 9.62 6.02 -15.25
C GLN A 118 8.11 5.71 -15.37
N SER A 119 7.55 4.81 -14.56
CA SER A 119 6.17 4.35 -14.63
C SER A 119 5.78 3.68 -15.95
N LYS A 120 6.75 3.25 -16.77
CA LYS A 120 6.56 2.52 -18.02
C LYS A 120 6.40 1.03 -17.74
N TRP A 121 5.29 0.67 -17.08
CA TRP A 121 5.06 -0.66 -16.54
C TRP A 121 5.04 -1.76 -17.60
N TYR A 122 4.41 -1.51 -18.74
CA TYR A 122 4.32 -2.48 -19.83
C TYR A 122 5.70 -2.84 -20.37
N GLU A 123 6.52 -1.83 -20.66
CA GLU A 123 7.87 -2.03 -21.17
C GLU A 123 8.78 -2.68 -20.12
N ALA A 124 8.63 -2.29 -18.84
CA ALA A 124 9.37 -2.89 -17.74
C ALA A 124 9.08 -4.38 -17.60
N LEU A 125 7.81 -4.78 -17.66
CA LEU A 125 7.39 -6.18 -17.63
C LEU A 125 7.89 -6.95 -18.85
N LYS A 126 7.77 -6.36 -20.05
CA LYS A 126 8.24 -6.96 -21.30
C LYS A 126 9.75 -7.19 -21.29
N GLU A 127 10.53 -6.21 -20.79
CA GLU A 127 11.98 -6.34 -20.74
C GLU A 127 12.41 -7.35 -19.66
N SER A 128 11.79 -7.33 -18.47
CA SER A 128 12.09 -8.29 -17.40
C SER A 128 11.71 -9.73 -17.77
N TRP A 129 10.68 -9.93 -18.58
CA TRP A 129 10.27 -11.26 -19.05
C TRP A 129 11.34 -11.96 -19.89
N LYS A 130 12.19 -11.19 -20.60
CA LYS A 130 13.29 -11.74 -21.42
C LYS A 130 14.43 -12.30 -20.59
N ALA A 131 14.50 -12.01 -19.30
CA ALA A 131 15.50 -12.57 -18.42
C ALA A 131 15.29 -14.08 -18.22
N ARG A 132 16.38 -14.84 -18.11
CA ARG A 132 16.32 -16.27 -17.84
C ARG A 132 15.74 -16.50 -16.46
N ASP A 133 16.24 -15.78 -15.46
CA ASP A 133 15.69 -15.79 -14.12
C ASP A 133 14.47 -14.87 -14.02
N LYS A 134 13.35 -15.44 -13.57
CA LYS A 134 12.07 -14.74 -13.46
C LYS A 134 11.91 -13.93 -12.17
N SER A 135 12.88 -13.92 -11.29
CA SER A 135 12.81 -13.16 -10.04
C SER A 135 12.63 -11.66 -10.27
N ILE A 136 13.35 -11.11 -11.27
CA ILE A 136 13.17 -9.70 -11.65
C ILE A 136 11.80 -9.41 -12.23
N TYR A 137 11.26 -10.32 -13.06
CA TYR A 137 9.91 -10.18 -13.59
C TYR A 137 8.86 -10.20 -12.47
N ASN A 138 8.97 -11.16 -11.55
CA ASN A 138 8.07 -11.26 -10.40
C ASN A 138 8.16 -10.00 -9.51
N PHE A 139 9.37 -9.45 -9.33
CA PHE A 139 9.57 -8.22 -8.58
C PHE A 139 8.89 -7.01 -9.26
N ILE A 140 9.08 -6.83 -10.57
CA ILE A 140 8.44 -5.73 -11.32
C ILE A 140 6.92 -5.89 -11.29
N GLN A 141 6.42 -7.11 -11.49
CA GLN A 141 4.99 -7.42 -11.43
C GLN A 141 4.42 -7.12 -10.04
N TRP A 142 5.10 -7.54 -8.98
CA TRP A 142 4.72 -7.24 -7.61
C TRP A 142 4.61 -5.74 -7.34
N LYS A 143 5.61 -4.96 -7.77
CA LYS A 143 5.59 -3.50 -7.65
C LYS A 143 4.43 -2.89 -8.44
N HIS A 144 4.20 -3.33 -9.67
CA HIS A 144 3.08 -2.88 -10.51
C HIS A 144 1.74 -3.13 -9.84
N LEU A 145 1.51 -4.34 -9.32
CA LEU A 145 0.26 -4.70 -8.66
C LEU A 145 0.01 -3.91 -7.36
N LEU A 146 1.06 -3.48 -6.66
CA LEU A 146 0.94 -2.63 -5.47
C LEU A 146 0.72 -1.15 -5.79
N THR A 147 0.96 -0.71 -7.03
CA THR A 147 0.79 0.69 -7.43
C THR A 147 -0.69 1.04 -7.51
N THR A 148 -1.08 2.12 -6.85
CA THR A 148 -2.47 2.61 -6.88
C THR A 148 -2.84 3.08 -8.29
N GLY A 149 -4.06 2.79 -8.74
CA GLY A 149 -4.53 3.20 -10.06
C GLY A 149 -3.94 2.43 -11.25
N ASN A 150 -3.23 1.33 -11.01
CA ASN A 150 -2.71 0.49 -12.09
C ASN A 150 -3.84 -0.09 -12.96
N LYS A 151 -3.51 -0.41 -14.21
CA LYS A 151 -4.46 -0.98 -15.19
C LYS A 151 -4.51 -2.50 -15.17
N ALA A 152 -3.86 -3.15 -14.20
CA ALA A 152 -3.85 -4.61 -14.10
C ALA A 152 -5.27 -5.16 -13.91
N THR A 153 -5.53 -6.28 -14.58
CA THR A 153 -6.80 -7.00 -14.51
C THR A 153 -6.86 -7.91 -13.28
N PHE A 154 -8.06 -8.35 -12.91
CA PHE A 154 -8.23 -9.36 -11.86
C PHE A 154 -7.41 -10.63 -12.14
N ASN A 155 -7.39 -11.08 -13.40
CA ASN A 155 -6.65 -12.30 -13.79
C ASN A 155 -5.14 -12.16 -13.55
N GLU A 156 -4.56 -10.98 -13.78
CA GLU A 156 -3.14 -10.73 -13.49
C GLU A 156 -2.86 -10.79 -11.99
N TYR A 157 -3.74 -10.21 -11.16
CA TYR A 157 -3.67 -10.33 -9.71
C TYR A 157 -3.77 -11.78 -9.25
N ASN A 158 -4.78 -12.50 -9.73
CA ASN A 158 -5.03 -13.89 -9.35
C ASN A 158 -3.88 -14.82 -9.73
N ASN A 159 -3.35 -14.67 -10.95
CA ASN A 159 -2.19 -15.43 -11.42
C ASN A 159 -0.94 -15.16 -10.57
N PHE A 160 -0.72 -13.89 -10.19
CA PHE A 160 0.39 -13.55 -9.31
C PHE A 160 0.24 -14.17 -7.92
N ILE A 161 -0.94 -14.05 -7.31
CA ILE A 161 -1.26 -14.60 -5.99
C ILE A 161 -1.04 -16.12 -5.95
N LYS A 162 -1.52 -16.84 -6.98
CA LYS A 162 -1.37 -18.29 -7.08
C LYS A 162 0.10 -18.74 -7.19
N LYS A 163 0.91 -18.00 -7.95
CA LYS A 163 2.32 -18.35 -8.20
C LYS A 163 3.26 -17.88 -7.10
N ASN A 164 2.89 -16.85 -6.35
CA ASN A 164 3.76 -16.12 -5.44
C ASN A 164 3.10 -15.90 -4.06
N SER A 165 2.51 -16.94 -3.49
CA SER A 165 1.75 -16.87 -2.21
C SER A 165 2.57 -16.30 -1.04
N ASN A 166 3.89 -16.51 -1.04
CA ASN A 166 4.79 -16.07 0.04
C ASN A 166 5.43 -14.70 -0.23
N TYR A 167 4.98 -13.97 -1.26
CA TYR A 167 5.55 -12.65 -1.55
C TYR A 167 5.17 -11.62 -0.47
N PRO A 168 6.04 -10.65 -0.20
CA PRO A 168 5.75 -9.60 0.77
C PRO A 168 4.46 -8.87 0.44
N ARG A 169 3.68 -8.52 1.47
CA ARG A 169 2.41 -7.79 1.34
C ARG A 169 1.37 -8.48 0.45
N ILE A 170 1.37 -9.82 0.37
CA ILE A 170 0.43 -10.58 -0.45
C ILE A 170 -1.04 -10.29 -0.07
N ASN A 171 -1.34 -10.05 1.21
CA ASN A 171 -2.68 -9.68 1.64
C ASN A 171 -3.11 -8.30 1.07
N ARG A 172 -2.17 -7.35 0.91
CA ARG A 172 -2.48 -6.09 0.23
C ARG A 172 -2.78 -6.32 -1.26
N ILE A 173 -2.07 -7.23 -1.91
CA ILE A 173 -2.34 -7.61 -3.30
C ILE A 173 -3.72 -8.28 -3.42
N LYS A 174 -4.09 -9.16 -2.49
CA LYS A 174 -5.44 -9.76 -2.43
C LYS A 174 -6.51 -8.68 -2.26
N TYR A 175 -6.32 -7.76 -1.31
CA TYR A 175 -7.22 -6.62 -1.12
C TYR A 175 -7.41 -5.79 -2.41
N LEU A 176 -6.31 -5.49 -3.12
CA LEU A 176 -6.37 -4.75 -4.38
C LEU A 176 -7.02 -5.56 -5.51
N ALA A 177 -6.84 -6.89 -5.52
CA ALA A 177 -7.50 -7.78 -6.45
C ALA A 177 -9.04 -7.76 -6.29
N GLU A 178 -9.53 -7.67 -5.04
CA GLU A 178 -10.97 -7.56 -4.78
C GLU A 178 -11.57 -6.33 -5.46
N HIS A 179 -10.87 -5.20 -5.50
CA HIS A 179 -11.32 -4.00 -6.20
C HIS A 179 -11.31 -4.12 -7.74
N LYS A 180 -10.79 -5.22 -8.28
CA LYS A 180 -10.84 -5.54 -9.71
C LYS A 180 -11.97 -6.52 -10.06
N LEU A 181 -12.73 -6.98 -9.08
CA LEU A 181 -13.90 -7.85 -9.27
C LEU A 181 -15.04 -7.06 -9.91
N ALA A 182 -15.07 -6.99 -11.21
CA ALA A 182 -16.19 -6.41 -11.94
C ALA A 182 -17.08 -7.53 -12.48
N SER A 183 -18.32 -7.64 -12.00
CA SER A 183 -19.28 -8.68 -12.38
C SER A 183 -19.52 -8.81 -13.90
N SER A 184 -19.32 -7.73 -14.64
CA SER A 184 -19.40 -7.75 -16.11
C SER A 184 -18.28 -8.53 -16.81
N LYS A 185 -17.15 -8.78 -16.10
CA LYS A 185 -15.97 -9.44 -16.65
C LYS A 185 -15.67 -10.79 -16.02
N ILE A 186 -16.25 -11.10 -14.87
CA ILE A 186 -16.00 -12.31 -14.09
C ILE A 186 -17.35 -12.89 -13.69
N SER A 187 -17.55 -14.20 -13.92
CA SER A 187 -18.79 -14.86 -13.57
C SER A 187 -18.98 -14.96 -12.04
N HIS A 188 -20.21 -14.99 -11.56
CA HIS A 188 -20.53 -15.16 -10.14
C HIS A 188 -19.91 -16.43 -9.55
N ASN A 189 -19.87 -17.53 -10.34
CA ASN A 189 -19.20 -18.76 -9.91
C ASN A 189 -17.70 -18.57 -9.71
N GLN A 190 -17.04 -17.86 -10.61
CA GLN A 190 -15.60 -17.56 -10.46
C GLN A 190 -15.32 -16.70 -9.24
N ILE A 191 -16.19 -15.74 -8.92
CA ILE A 191 -16.07 -14.92 -7.72
C ILE A 191 -16.21 -15.78 -6.46
N ILE A 192 -17.24 -16.61 -6.37
CA ILE A 192 -17.45 -17.51 -5.22
C ILE A 192 -16.27 -18.45 -5.05
N ASN A 193 -15.83 -19.09 -6.13
CA ASN A 193 -14.70 -20.03 -6.10
C ASN A 193 -13.37 -19.35 -5.75
N TRP A 194 -13.21 -18.08 -6.10
CA TRP A 194 -11.98 -17.35 -5.77
C TRP A 194 -11.86 -17.07 -4.27
N PHE A 195 -12.97 -16.73 -3.62
CA PHE A 195 -12.99 -16.58 -2.17
C PHE A 195 -12.89 -17.90 -1.42
N ASP A 196 -13.37 -19.00 -2.00
CA ASP A 196 -13.23 -20.36 -1.45
C ASP A 196 -13.65 -20.43 0.05
N GLY A 197 -14.78 -19.86 0.38
CA GLY A 197 -15.30 -19.80 1.74
C GLY A 197 -14.59 -18.83 2.69
N LYS A 198 -13.53 -18.15 2.23
CA LYS A 198 -12.78 -17.16 3.02
C LYS A 198 -13.50 -15.82 3.03
N GLU A 199 -13.39 -15.11 4.14
CA GLU A 199 -13.94 -13.77 4.24
C GLU A 199 -13.17 -12.79 3.36
N PRO A 200 -13.87 -11.94 2.57
CA PRO A 200 -13.23 -10.88 1.79
C PRO A 200 -12.52 -9.85 2.68
N LEU A 201 -11.37 -9.37 2.22
CA LEU A 201 -10.54 -8.40 2.94
C LEU A 201 -11.09 -6.97 2.83
N SER A 202 -11.87 -6.67 1.79
CA SER A 202 -12.44 -5.34 1.54
C SER A 202 -13.96 -5.35 1.61
N GLY A 203 -14.55 -4.21 1.96
CA GLY A 203 -15.99 -4.03 1.88
C GLY A 203 -16.53 -4.20 0.45
N TYR A 204 -15.75 -3.76 -0.56
CA TYR A 204 -16.08 -4.00 -1.96
C TYR A 204 -16.12 -5.49 -2.30
N GLY A 205 -15.14 -6.27 -1.84
CA GLY A 205 -15.12 -7.73 -2.00
C GLY A 205 -16.33 -8.40 -1.34
N LYS A 206 -16.71 -7.96 -0.12
CA LYS A 206 -17.92 -8.45 0.55
C LYS A 206 -19.17 -8.21 -0.28
N MET A 207 -19.33 -7.02 -0.86
CA MET A 207 -20.47 -6.70 -1.72
C MET A 207 -20.51 -7.55 -2.99
N MET A 208 -19.36 -7.72 -3.66
CA MET A 208 -19.25 -8.54 -4.88
C MET A 208 -19.54 -10.03 -4.61
N LEU A 209 -19.02 -10.56 -3.50
CA LEU A 209 -19.32 -11.93 -3.07
C LEU A 209 -20.80 -12.06 -2.69
N GLY A 210 -21.34 -11.11 -1.93
CA GLY A 210 -22.74 -11.09 -1.54
C GLY A 210 -23.68 -11.08 -2.74
N GLU A 211 -23.43 -10.23 -3.75
CA GLU A 211 -24.16 -10.22 -5.00
C GLU A 211 -24.11 -11.59 -5.69
N SER A 212 -22.92 -12.18 -5.74
CA SER A 212 -22.72 -13.48 -6.39
C SER A 212 -23.48 -14.61 -5.68
N LEU A 213 -23.53 -14.59 -4.34
CA LEU A 213 -24.27 -15.53 -3.53
C LEU A 213 -25.79 -15.39 -3.74
N ILE A 214 -26.32 -14.16 -3.78
CA ILE A 214 -27.75 -13.92 -4.08
C ILE A 214 -28.12 -14.51 -5.43
N LYS A 215 -27.29 -14.29 -6.46
CA LYS A 215 -27.51 -14.87 -7.80
C LYS A 215 -27.46 -16.40 -7.83
N LYS A 216 -26.88 -17.02 -6.80
CA LYS A 216 -26.84 -18.47 -6.59
C LYS A 216 -27.90 -19.00 -5.64
N GLY A 217 -28.84 -18.17 -5.21
CA GLY A 217 -29.92 -18.54 -4.30
C GLY A 217 -29.56 -18.49 -2.81
N GLN A 218 -28.34 -18.15 -2.44
CA GLN A 218 -27.93 -17.98 -1.03
C GLN A 218 -28.27 -16.56 -0.55
N ILE A 219 -29.56 -16.25 -0.48
CA ILE A 219 -30.06 -14.87 -0.32
C ILE A 219 -29.63 -14.27 1.02
N ASP A 220 -29.86 -14.96 2.14
CA ASP A 220 -29.57 -14.40 3.48
C ASP A 220 -28.12 -14.12 3.72
N LYS A 221 -27.24 -15.04 3.32
CA LYS A 221 -25.78 -14.84 3.37
C LYS A 221 -25.35 -13.68 2.50
N GLY A 222 -25.90 -13.59 1.30
CA GLY A 222 -25.59 -12.52 0.37
C GLY A 222 -26.00 -11.14 0.88
N ILE A 223 -27.22 -11.01 1.44
CA ILE A 223 -27.72 -9.77 2.03
C ILE A 223 -26.84 -9.34 3.22
N SER A 224 -26.48 -10.27 4.10
CA SER A 224 -25.62 -10.00 5.25
C SER A 224 -24.27 -9.44 4.81
N LEU A 225 -23.63 -10.06 3.82
CA LEU A 225 -22.35 -9.59 3.26
C LEU A 225 -22.46 -8.22 2.60
N ILE A 226 -23.55 -7.96 1.86
CA ILE A 226 -23.76 -6.65 1.24
C ILE A 226 -23.94 -5.56 2.30
N LYS A 227 -24.74 -5.79 3.33
CA LYS A 227 -24.91 -4.83 4.44
C LYS A 227 -23.59 -4.52 5.12
N THR A 228 -22.85 -5.55 5.51
CA THR A 228 -21.52 -5.38 6.15
C THR A 228 -20.52 -4.69 5.20
N GLY A 229 -20.51 -5.10 3.95
CA GLY A 229 -19.65 -4.52 2.92
C GLY A 229 -19.97 -3.06 2.67
N TRP A 230 -21.25 -2.67 2.62
CA TRP A 230 -21.69 -1.30 2.41
C TRP A 230 -21.17 -0.32 3.46
N ILE A 231 -21.18 -0.75 4.73
CA ILE A 231 -20.71 0.05 5.86
C ILE A 231 -19.18 0.22 5.82
N THR A 232 -18.46 -0.81 5.37
CA THR A 232 -16.98 -0.86 5.44
C THR A 232 -16.28 -0.58 4.12
N ALA A 233 -17.03 -0.44 3.00
CA ALA A 233 -16.44 -0.27 1.68
C ALA A 233 -15.98 1.19 1.46
N ASP A 234 -14.73 1.32 1.02
CA ASP A 234 -14.23 2.54 0.40
C ASP A 234 -14.59 2.51 -1.09
N LEU A 235 -15.78 3.05 -1.41
CA LEU A 235 -16.35 3.01 -2.75
C LEU A 235 -16.00 4.27 -3.55
N THR A 236 -15.51 4.07 -4.77
CA THR A 236 -15.42 5.18 -5.72
C THR A 236 -16.82 5.65 -6.15
N LYS A 237 -16.92 6.89 -6.69
CA LYS A 237 -18.20 7.39 -7.25
C LYS A 237 -18.80 6.43 -8.29
N GLY A 238 -17.94 5.75 -9.05
CA GLY A 238 -18.35 4.75 -10.05
C GLY A 238 -18.94 3.50 -9.41
N ASP A 239 -18.27 2.94 -8.41
CA ASP A 239 -18.74 1.77 -7.66
C ASP A 239 -20.05 2.06 -6.96
N LEU A 240 -20.16 3.22 -6.31
CA LEU A 240 -21.38 3.66 -5.64
C LEU A 240 -22.57 3.74 -6.60
N ARG A 241 -22.35 4.31 -7.81
CA ARG A 241 -23.38 4.39 -8.86
C ARG A 241 -23.81 3.01 -9.32
N HIS A 242 -22.84 2.11 -9.51
CA HIS A 242 -23.07 0.73 -9.93
C HIS A 242 -23.95 -0.03 -8.91
N PHE A 243 -23.57 -0.01 -7.64
CA PHE A 243 -24.33 -0.70 -6.59
C PHE A 243 -25.69 -0.07 -6.33
N ARG A 244 -25.81 1.26 -6.30
CA ARG A 244 -27.12 1.92 -6.15
C ARG A 244 -28.12 1.53 -7.26
N LYS A 245 -27.63 1.33 -8.48
CA LYS A 245 -28.49 0.92 -9.60
C LYS A 245 -28.98 -0.54 -9.44
N ARG A 246 -28.21 -1.40 -8.78
CA ARG A 246 -28.49 -2.84 -8.66
C ARG A 246 -29.29 -3.21 -7.41
N PHE A 247 -29.15 -2.44 -6.36
CA PHE A 247 -29.77 -2.68 -5.06
C PHE A 247 -30.76 -1.59 -4.67
N LYS A 248 -31.47 -1.07 -5.65
CA LYS A 248 -32.63 -0.20 -5.44
C LYS A 248 -33.81 -0.99 -4.92
#